data_4e0ca51b8f08e3f1fe6d8e6baf712051
#
_entry.id   4e0ca51b8f08e3f1fe6d8e6baf712051
#
_cell.length_a   1.000
_cell.length_b   1.000
_cell.length_c   1.000
_cell.angle_alpha   90.00
_cell.angle_beta   90.00
_cell.angle_gamma   90.00
#
_symmetry.space_group_name_H-M   'P 1'
#
loop_
_entity.id
_entity.type
_entity.pdbx_description
1 polymer ?
#
loop_
_entity_poly.entity_id
_entity_poly.type
_entity_poly.pdbx_seq_one_letter_code
_entity_poly.pdbx_strand_id
1 'polypeptide(L)'
;MATRTSTRAALAGLIAVSWLVPWQASVAGDAPPSQPPIQSLQIAGSDVTSHSVALGVSKSLVLDLPRDIRDVLVADPTIANVVVRTSRRAYIIGIKQGQTSVFFFDAQGKQISSLDIAVMRDLNGIRSALKHVLPNDDITVEGIGDAVVLSGTVASPLESQQAYDMASRLVEAMTATGNIAAGSADRVVNALVVRGRDQVMLKVTVAEVERDVIKQLGVNLSGSLGYGTAVINFNNTNPFSALGQSLSGSAINGSFKSINATLQAMEQASVIHTLAEPNLTAISGETATFMAGGEFPVLSGYSCAPLNSNPGAATTCQPGVTFKKFGVSLNFTPVVLAEGRISLKVMTEVSDLSTQNAITVVEPGTNASATIPSIRTRRADTTVEIPSGGTLAMAGMIQDDTKHNINGLPGLAELPVLGPLFRSNDYINQRTELVVLVTPYIVHAVAQKDLSRPDDGFADPSDPAQVLLGQFNRIYGVGGGGGSPDQPDSYHGRYGFILD
;
A
#
# COMPACT_ATOMS: atom_id res chain seq x y z
N MET A 1 -5.02 10.97 58.65
CA MET A 1 -3.71 11.25 59.29
C MET A 1 -2.75 11.58 58.18
N ALA A 2 -2.58 12.81 58.03
CA ALA A 2 -1.37 13.61 58.28
C ALA A 2 -0.38 13.45 57.11
N THR A 3 -0.11 14.37 56.37
CA THR A 3 0.32 15.78 56.39
C THR A 3 1.61 15.95 55.56
N ARG A 4 1.55 16.94 54.64
CA ARG A 4 2.51 18.07 54.54
C ARG A 4 3.81 17.79 53.80
N THR A 5 4.38 18.66 53.00
CA THR A 5 4.45 20.13 52.87
C THR A 5 5.26 20.45 51.61
N SER A 6 4.84 21.34 50.73
CA SER A 6 5.23 22.75 50.57
C SER A 6 6.74 23.02 50.40
N THR A 7 7.14 23.77 49.35
CA THR A 7 7.64 25.14 49.41
C THR A 7 8.10 25.66 48.04
N ARG A 8 7.53 26.81 47.58
CA ARG A 8 8.10 28.15 47.35
C ARG A 8 9.11 28.25 46.19
N ALA A 9 8.74 28.88 45.09
CA ALA A 9 8.67 30.32 44.82
C ALA A 9 10.05 30.96 44.60
N ALA A 10 10.26 31.45 43.36
CA ALA A 10 11.05 32.66 43.14
C ALA A 10 10.57 33.36 41.88
N LEU A 11 10.11 34.58 42.04
CA LEU A 11 9.86 35.62 41.07
C LEU A 11 11.15 36.01 40.34
N ALA A 12 11.09 36.30 39.07
CA ALA A 12 11.83 37.37 38.41
C ALA A 12 11.04 37.86 37.21
N GLY A 13 10.52 39.05 37.30
CA GLY A 13 9.88 39.77 36.24
C GLY A 13 10.90 40.37 35.29
N LEU A 14 10.49 40.52 34.02
CA LEU A 14 11.11 41.45 33.07
C LEU A 14 10.08 41.87 32.01
N ILE A 15 9.58 43.07 32.23
CA ILE A 15 9.33 44.19 31.30
C ILE A 15 8.89 43.82 29.88
N ALA A 16 7.59 43.97 29.68
CA ALA A 16 6.95 44.11 28.36
C ALA A 16 7.30 45.45 27.75
N VAL A 17 8.00 45.47 26.64
CA VAL A 17 8.06 46.63 25.73
C VAL A 17 7.07 46.37 24.61
N SER A 18 5.93 47.02 24.71
CA SER A 18 4.90 47.11 23.69
C SER A 18 5.39 47.99 22.53
N TRP A 19 5.66 47.41 21.40
CA TRP A 19 5.73 48.11 20.10
C TRP A 19 4.36 48.09 19.47
N LEU A 20 3.64 49.17 19.58
CA LEU A 20 2.45 49.51 18.78
C LEU A 20 2.93 49.83 17.36
N VAL A 21 2.66 48.92 16.43
CA VAL A 21 2.73 49.18 15.00
C VAL A 21 1.30 49.59 14.57
N PRO A 22 1.07 50.74 13.99
CA PRO A 22 -0.26 51.10 13.47
C PRO A 22 -0.55 50.28 12.21
N TRP A 23 -1.63 49.52 12.23
CA TRP A 23 -2.20 48.83 11.09
C TRP A 23 -2.80 49.86 10.15
N GLN A 24 -2.06 50.21 9.09
CA GLN A 24 -2.62 50.96 7.96
C GLN A 24 -3.45 50.00 7.11
N ALA A 25 -4.75 50.14 7.15
CA ALA A 25 -5.66 49.54 6.19
C ALA A 25 -5.36 50.14 4.80
N SER A 26 -4.70 49.32 3.96
CA SER A 26 -4.55 49.62 2.55
C SER A 26 -5.89 49.35 1.88
N VAL A 27 -6.60 50.41 1.53
CA VAL A 27 -7.75 50.37 0.63
C VAL A 27 -7.22 49.97 -0.73
N ALA A 28 -7.54 48.71 -1.17
CA ALA A 28 -7.31 48.27 -2.52
C ALA A 28 -8.24 49.09 -3.45
N GLY A 29 -7.68 50.12 -4.07
CA GLY A 29 -8.32 50.80 -5.19
C GLY A 29 -8.38 49.84 -6.38
N ASP A 30 -9.57 49.66 -6.95
CA ASP A 30 -9.79 49.01 -8.22
C ASP A 30 -8.84 49.60 -9.28
N ALA A 31 -7.85 48.79 -9.69
CA ALA A 31 -7.04 49.12 -10.85
C ALA A 31 -7.89 48.88 -12.11
N PRO A 32 -7.93 49.84 -13.06
CA PRO A 32 -8.65 49.61 -14.32
C PRO A 32 -8.02 48.44 -15.07
N PRO A 33 -8.78 47.67 -15.89
CA PRO A 33 -8.29 46.49 -16.59
C PRO A 33 -7.09 46.92 -17.44
N SER A 34 -5.95 46.26 -17.17
CA SER A 34 -4.71 46.46 -17.92
C SER A 34 -4.95 46.09 -19.38
N GLN A 35 -4.91 47.07 -20.25
CA GLN A 35 -4.86 46.86 -21.71
C GLN A 35 -3.63 45.98 -22.01
N PRO A 36 -3.74 45.00 -22.92
CA PRO A 36 -2.58 44.19 -23.30
C PRO A 36 -1.47 45.13 -23.85
N PRO A 37 -0.21 44.93 -23.43
CA PRO A 37 0.88 45.82 -23.86
C PRO A 37 1.01 45.75 -25.38
N ILE A 38 0.88 46.92 -26.03
CA ILE A 38 1.20 47.07 -27.45
C ILE A 38 2.70 46.82 -27.56
N GLN A 39 3.09 45.73 -28.20
CA GLN A 39 4.50 45.45 -28.45
C GLN A 39 5.07 46.52 -29.36
N SER A 40 6.05 47.28 -28.88
CA SER A 40 6.78 48.26 -29.65
C SER A 40 8.24 47.82 -29.81
N LEU A 41 8.68 47.72 -31.04
CA LEU A 41 10.08 47.44 -31.38
C LEU A 41 10.77 48.71 -31.85
N GLN A 42 11.80 49.17 -31.16
CA GLN A 42 12.62 50.31 -31.55
C GLN A 42 13.90 49.78 -32.21
N ILE A 43 14.13 50.18 -33.48
CA ILE A 43 15.35 49.82 -34.19
C ILE A 43 16.32 51.00 -34.02
N ALA A 44 17.37 50.80 -33.25
CA ALA A 44 18.46 51.75 -33.05
C ALA A 44 19.68 51.25 -33.83
N GLY A 45 20.06 51.94 -34.88
CA GLY A 45 21.27 51.64 -35.67
C GLY A 45 21.22 52.25 -37.07
N SER A 46 22.42 52.53 -37.62
CA SER A 46 22.59 53.08 -38.98
C SER A 46 22.83 52.03 -40.05
N ASP A 47 23.00 50.75 -39.66
CA ASP A 47 23.27 49.66 -40.60
C ASP A 47 22.00 48.87 -40.88
N VAL A 48 21.90 48.30 -42.10
CA VAL A 48 20.81 47.47 -42.55
C VAL A 48 20.73 46.20 -41.70
N THR A 49 19.85 46.19 -40.70
CA THR A 49 19.73 45.08 -39.77
C THR A 49 18.46 44.31 -40.10
N SER A 50 18.59 43.01 -40.27
CA SER A 50 17.42 42.14 -40.37
C SER A 50 16.96 41.73 -38.95
N HIS A 51 15.69 41.91 -38.66
CA HIS A 51 15.07 41.51 -37.40
C HIS A 51 13.99 40.48 -37.65
N SER A 52 13.94 39.42 -36.83
CA SER A 52 12.85 38.44 -36.86
C SER A 52 11.87 38.75 -35.74
N VAL A 53 10.58 38.76 -36.07
CA VAL A 53 9.48 39.06 -35.13
C VAL A 53 8.37 38.02 -35.27
N ALA A 54 7.96 37.47 -34.12
CA ALA A 54 6.79 36.62 -34.03
C ALA A 54 5.57 37.47 -33.69
N LEU A 55 4.52 37.38 -34.51
CA LEU A 55 3.27 38.15 -34.36
C LEU A 55 2.08 37.18 -34.32
N GLY A 56 1.14 37.40 -33.42
CA GLY A 56 -0.11 36.64 -33.40
C GLY A 56 -1.06 37.07 -34.53
N VAL A 57 -1.90 36.15 -35.02
CA VAL A 57 -2.99 36.47 -35.94
C VAL A 57 -3.90 37.53 -35.32
N SER A 58 -4.30 38.55 -36.08
CA SER A 58 -5.10 39.70 -35.65
C SER A 58 -4.44 40.58 -34.55
N LYS A 59 -3.13 40.43 -34.34
CA LYS A 59 -2.33 41.31 -33.48
C LYS A 59 -1.60 42.35 -34.31
N SER A 60 -1.28 43.44 -33.71
CA SER A 60 -0.51 44.50 -34.34
C SER A 60 0.77 44.80 -33.57
N LEU A 61 1.84 45.07 -34.30
CA LEU A 61 3.11 45.50 -33.78
C LEU A 61 3.39 46.94 -34.24
N VAL A 62 3.85 47.78 -33.35
CA VAL A 62 4.31 49.12 -33.68
C VAL A 62 5.84 49.09 -33.88
N LEU A 63 6.27 49.55 -35.04
CA LEU A 63 7.69 49.62 -35.41
C LEU A 63 8.09 51.10 -35.52
N ASP A 64 9.05 51.51 -34.74
CA ASP A 64 9.69 52.85 -34.84
C ASP A 64 11.01 52.73 -35.56
N LEU A 65 11.15 53.43 -36.69
CA LEU A 65 12.33 53.40 -37.58
C LEU A 65 13.21 54.61 -37.37
N PRO A 66 14.55 54.48 -37.55
CA PRO A 66 15.49 55.57 -37.29
C PRO A 66 15.50 56.66 -38.38
N ARG A 67 14.97 56.38 -39.58
CA ARG A 67 14.87 57.29 -40.73
C ARG A 67 13.45 57.37 -41.26
N ASP A 68 13.19 58.39 -42.07
CA ASP A 68 11.88 58.63 -42.69
C ASP A 68 11.62 57.56 -43.77
N ILE A 69 10.47 56.91 -43.70
CA ILE A 69 10.01 55.90 -44.65
C ILE A 69 9.42 56.61 -45.88
N ARG A 70 9.86 56.21 -47.06
CA ARG A 70 9.25 56.64 -48.33
C ARG A 70 8.45 55.53 -48.98
N ASP A 71 8.99 54.28 -48.93
CA ASP A 71 8.39 53.14 -49.58
C ASP A 71 8.50 51.90 -48.69
N VAL A 72 7.46 51.00 -48.81
CA VAL A 72 7.37 49.77 -48.05
C VAL A 72 7.05 48.64 -49.00
N LEU A 73 7.84 47.60 -49.03
CA LEU A 73 7.60 46.39 -49.77
C LEU A 73 7.27 45.26 -48.83
N VAL A 74 6.09 44.65 -48.98
CA VAL A 74 5.64 43.46 -48.27
C VAL A 74 5.69 42.31 -49.26
N ALA A 75 6.44 41.23 -48.95
CA ALA A 75 6.61 40.08 -49.84
C ALA A 75 5.27 39.32 -50.03
N ASP A 76 4.51 39.13 -48.96
CA ASP A 76 3.15 38.52 -49.02
C ASP A 76 2.17 39.32 -48.16
N PRO A 77 1.34 40.18 -48.76
CA PRO A 77 0.34 40.99 -48.04
C PRO A 77 -0.84 40.20 -47.50
N THR A 78 -0.99 38.91 -47.87
CA THR A 78 -2.04 38.02 -47.34
C THR A 78 -1.67 37.51 -45.95
N ILE A 79 -0.39 37.47 -45.61
CA ILE A 79 0.12 37.02 -44.31
C ILE A 79 0.19 38.17 -43.31
N ALA A 80 0.84 39.27 -43.74
CA ALA A 80 0.91 40.46 -42.91
C ALA A 80 0.74 41.74 -43.76
N ASN A 81 0.04 42.72 -43.21
CA ASN A 81 -0.13 44.02 -43.82
C ASN A 81 0.59 45.11 -43.01
N VAL A 82 1.11 46.12 -43.71
CA VAL A 82 1.81 47.26 -43.10
C VAL A 82 1.08 48.56 -43.40
N VAL A 83 0.78 49.32 -42.34
CA VAL A 83 0.17 50.63 -42.44
C VAL A 83 1.14 51.65 -41.86
N VAL A 84 1.60 52.59 -42.71
CA VAL A 84 2.47 53.67 -42.29
C VAL A 84 1.58 54.90 -41.92
N ARG A 85 1.66 55.32 -40.66
CA ARG A 85 0.89 56.47 -40.15
C ARG A 85 1.72 57.75 -40.02
N THR A 86 3.00 57.63 -39.78
CA THR A 86 3.93 58.76 -39.74
C THR A 86 5.21 58.39 -40.47
N SER A 87 6.02 59.39 -40.83
CA SER A 87 7.26 59.14 -41.57
C SER A 87 8.25 58.19 -40.92
N ARG A 88 8.09 57.90 -39.60
CA ARG A 88 9.03 57.00 -38.88
C ARG A 88 8.33 55.85 -38.14
N ARG A 89 7.00 55.75 -38.23
CA ARG A 89 6.25 54.75 -37.52
C ARG A 89 5.36 53.92 -38.43
N ALA A 90 5.57 52.61 -38.43
CA ALA A 90 4.77 51.65 -39.16
C ALA A 90 4.05 50.71 -38.20
N TYR A 91 2.83 50.32 -38.57
CA TYR A 91 2.01 49.35 -37.88
C TYR A 91 1.94 48.10 -38.74
N ILE A 92 2.39 46.99 -38.17
CA ILE A 92 2.37 45.72 -38.84
C ILE A 92 1.23 44.89 -38.24
N ILE A 93 0.35 44.36 -39.07
CA ILE A 93 -0.83 43.63 -38.70
C ILE A 93 -0.73 42.22 -39.27
N GLY A 94 -0.75 41.18 -38.38
CA GLY A 94 -0.81 39.78 -38.83
C GLY A 94 -2.23 39.43 -39.29
N ILE A 95 -2.39 38.97 -40.54
CA ILE A 95 -3.68 38.65 -41.12
C ILE A 95 -3.90 37.15 -41.11
N LYS A 96 -2.92 36.40 -41.66
CA LYS A 96 -2.99 34.95 -41.81
C LYS A 96 -1.68 34.32 -41.31
N GLN A 97 -1.78 33.13 -40.82
CA GLN A 97 -0.60 32.36 -40.40
C GLN A 97 0.34 32.12 -41.57
N GLY A 98 1.65 32.28 -41.32
CA GLY A 98 2.71 32.11 -42.32
C GLY A 98 3.93 32.97 -42.01
N GLN A 99 4.90 32.99 -42.91
CA GLN A 99 6.10 33.79 -42.80
C GLN A 99 6.19 34.75 -44.02
N THR A 100 6.51 36.01 -43.77
CA THR A 100 6.68 37.01 -44.78
C THR A 100 7.79 37.98 -44.38
N SER A 101 8.42 38.60 -45.38
CA SER A 101 9.45 39.61 -45.14
C SER A 101 8.92 40.99 -45.56
N VAL A 102 9.27 42.03 -44.78
CA VAL A 102 8.89 43.40 -45.02
C VAL A 102 10.15 44.24 -45.11
N PHE A 103 10.25 45.04 -46.17
CA PHE A 103 11.37 45.91 -46.40
C PHE A 103 10.92 47.39 -46.37
N PHE A 104 11.73 48.22 -45.72
CA PHE A 104 11.48 49.66 -45.59
C PHE A 104 12.57 50.42 -46.30
N PHE A 105 12.20 51.38 -47.14
CA PHE A 105 13.10 52.19 -47.95
C PHE A 105 12.95 53.69 -47.63
N ASP A 106 14.09 54.43 -47.75
CA ASP A 106 14.15 55.90 -47.62
C ASP A 106 13.86 56.63 -48.95
N ALA A 107 13.90 57.97 -48.96
CA ALA A 107 13.67 58.79 -50.12
C ALA A 107 14.71 58.59 -51.26
N GLN A 108 15.85 58.02 -50.96
CA GLN A 108 16.94 57.74 -51.90
C GLN A 108 16.88 56.25 -52.40
N GLY A 109 15.85 55.48 -52.02
CA GLY A 109 15.73 54.08 -52.38
C GLY A 109 16.66 53.15 -51.59
N LYS A 110 17.34 53.66 -50.54
CA LYS A 110 18.20 52.87 -49.70
C LYS A 110 17.37 52.14 -48.64
N GLN A 111 17.63 50.86 -48.42
CA GLN A 111 16.98 50.06 -47.40
C GLN A 111 17.32 50.59 -45.99
N ILE A 112 16.25 50.84 -45.18
CA ILE A 112 16.37 51.28 -43.80
C ILE A 112 16.44 50.04 -42.88
N SER A 113 15.55 49.06 -43.08
CA SER A 113 15.50 47.82 -42.31
C SER A 113 14.77 46.74 -43.11
N SER A 114 15.08 45.45 -42.80
CA SER A 114 14.28 44.30 -43.18
C SER A 114 13.72 43.62 -41.95
N LEU A 115 12.49 43.18 -42.04
CA LEU A 115 11.81 42.48 -40.94
C LEU A 115 11.22 41.18 -41.46
N ASP A 116 11.70 40.08 -40.86
CA ASP A 116 11.12 38.73 -41.10
C ASP A 116 10.03 38.49 -40.08
N ILE A 117 8.81 38.38 -40.57
CA ILE A 117 7.61 38.25 -39.72
C ILE A 117 7.10 36.84 -39.78
N ALA A 118 7.07 36.14 -38.65
CA ALA A 118 6.37 34.88 -38.47
C ALA A 118 5.01 35.14 -37.78
N VAL A 119 3.92 35.01 -38.54
CA VAL A 119 2.57 35.12 -37.98
C VAL A 119 2.13 33.74 -37.48
N MET A 120 1.96 33.62 -36.16
CA MET A 120 1.61 32.38 -35.50
C MET A 120 0.23 32.48 -34.85
N ARG A 121 -0.40 31.33 -34.62
CA ARG A 121 -1.66 31.25 -33.89
C ARG A 121 -1.42 31.52 -32.39
N ASP A 122 -2.37 32.19 -31.76
CA ASP A 122 -2.31 32.39 -30.30
C ASP A 122 -2.76 31.12 -29.56
N LEU A 123 -1.79 30.41 -29.02
CA LEU A 123 -2.01 29.16 -28.30
C LEU A 123 -2.17 29.32 -26.78
N ASN A 124 -2.16 30.59 -26.29
CA ASN A 124 -2.23 30.87 -24.86
C ASN A 124 -3.56 30.37 -24.25
N GLY A 125 -4.65 30.46 -25.00
CA GLY A 125 -5.95 29.93 -24.57
C GLY A 125 -5.94 28.42 -24.37
N ILE A 126 -5.28 27.67 -25.28
CA ILE A 126 -5.15 26.21 -25.18
C ILE A 126 -4.25 25.85 -24.00
N ARG A 127 -3.11 26.54 -23.85
CA ARG A 127 -2.17 26.30 -22.75
C ARG A 127 -2.80 26.57 -21.39
N SER A 128 -3.55 27.67 -21.23
CA SER A 128 -4.23 27.98 -19.97
C SER A 128 -5.33 26.98 -19.65
N ALA A 129 -6.11 26.54 -20.66
CA ALA A 129 -7.17 25.54 -20.47
C ALA A 129 -6.60 24.18 -20.05
N LEU A 130 -5.55 23.71 -20.72
CA LEU A 130 -4.88 22.44 -20.35
C LEU A 130 -4.29 22.51 -18.94
N LYS A 131 -3.61 23.59 -18.58
CA LYS A 131 -3.05 23.78 -17.23
C LYS A 131 -4.12 23.85 -16.13
N HIS A 132 -5.32 24.32 -16.47
CA HIS A 132 -6.43 24.39 -15.52
C HIS A 132 -7.08 23.02 -15.27
N VAL A 133 -7.17 22.17 -16.31
CA VAL A 133 -7.81 20.86 -16.22
C VAL A 133 -6.83 19.78 -15.77
N LEU A 134 -5.57 19.88 -16.16
CA LEU A 134 -4.49 18.93 -15.86
C LEU A 134 -3.34 19.70 -15.14
N PRO A 135 -3.53 20.13 -13.88
CA PRO A 135 -2.57 20.97 -13.18
C PRO A 135 -1.26 20.25 -12.81
N ASN A 136 -1.31 18.92 -12.69
CA ASN A 136 -0.18 18.09 -12.27
C ASN A 136 0.66 17.55 -13.44
N ASP A 137 0.22 17.80 -14.68
CA ASP A 137 0.89 17.36 -15.89
C ASP A 137 1.77 18.46 -16.47
N ASP A 138 2.91 18.05 -17.00
CA ASP A 138 3.83 18.98 -17.69
C ASP A 138 3.57 18.88 -19.18
N ILE A 139 2.57 19.66 -19.65
CA ILE A 139 2.14 19.70 -21.04
C ILE A 139 2.61 21.01 -21.69
N THR A 140 3.44 20.89 -22.69
CA THR A 140 3.85 22.01 -23.55
C THR A 140 3.04 21.98 -24.86
N VAL A 141 2.60 23.17 -25.29
CA VAL A 141 1.80 23.34 -26.51
C VAL A 141 2.59 24.17 -27.48
N GLU A 142 2.93 23.60 -28.63
CA GLU A 142 3.71 24.24 -29.68
C GLU A 142 2.90 24.27 -30.99
N GLY A 143 3.02 25.38 -31.74
CA GLY A 143 2.41 25.52 -33.05
C GLY A 143 3.45 25.31 -34.14
N ILE A 144 3.24 24.35 -35.03
CA ILE A 144 4.09 24.10 -36.19
C ILE A 144 3.23 24.25 -37.45
N GLY A 145 3.40 25.36 -38.15
CA GLY A 145 2.53 25.69 -39.28
C GLY A 145 1.05 25.76 -38.83
N ASP A 146 0.16 25.04 -39.47
CA ASP A 146 -1.28 24.97 -39.12
C ASP A 146 -1.59 23.89 -38.06
N ALA A 147 -0.61 23.08 -37.65
CA ALA A 147 -0.76 22.04 -36.65
C ALA A 147 -0.36 22.53 -35.24
N VAL A 148 -1.00 21.94 -34.25
CA VAL A 148 -0.65 22.09 -32.84
C VAL A 148 -0.07 20.79 -32.32
N VAL A 149 1.11 20.83 -31.75
CA VAL A 149 1.79 19.68 -31.16
C VAL A 149 1.69 19.77 -29.66
N LEU A 150 1.15 18.73 -29.03
CA LEU A 150 1.19 18.51 -27.59
C LEU A 150 2.39 17.66 -27.26
N SER A 151 3.32 18.18 -26.46
CA SER A 151 4.51 17.47 -25.98
C SER A 151 4.62 17.57 -24.47
N GLY A 152 5.39 16.65 -23.87
CA GLY A 152 5.56 16.60 -22.41
C GLY A 152 5.15 15.27 -21.81
N THR A 153 4.86 15.26 -20.49
CA THR A 153 4.54 14.04 -19.74
C THR A 153 3.21 14.15 -19.02
N VAL A 154 2.41 13.08 -19.10
CA VAL A 154 1.11 12.92 -18.42
C VAL A 154 1.13 11.68 -17.53
N ALA A 155 0.29 11.67 -16.49
CA ALA A 155 0.29 10.59 -15.52
C ALA A 155 -0.40 9.33 -16.06
N SER A 156 -1.41 9.46 -16.94
CA SER A 156 -2.16 8.32 -17.45
C SER A 156 -2.51 8.41 -18.95
N PRO A 157 -2.76 7.28 -19.62
CA PRO A 157 -3.24 7.28 -21.01
C PRO A 157 -4.58 8.02 -21.16
N LEU A 158 -5.43 8.00 -20.13
CA LEU A 158 -6.71 8.71 -20.12
C LEU A 158 -6.50 10.23 -20.13
N GLU A 159 -5.56 10.74 -19.35
CA GLU A 159 -5.20 12.17 -19.34
C GLU A 159 -4.61 12.61 -20.68
N SER A 160 -3.79 11.76 -21.33
CA SER A 160 -3.29 12.01 -22.68
C SER A 160 -4.45 12.16 -23.68
N GLN A 161 -5.46 11.30 -23.61
CA GLN A 161 -6.63 11.37 -24.48
C GLN A 161 -7.48 12.62 -24.18
N GLN A 162 -7.67 12.95 -22.89
CA GLN A 162 -8.39 14.16 -22.48
C GLN A 162 -7.71 15.43 -22.96
N ALA A 163 -6.37 15.49 -22.86
CA ALA A 163 -5.58 16.60 -23.36
C ALA A 163 -5.74 16.76 -24.89
N TYR A 164 -5.68 15.66 -25.62
CA TYR A 164 -5.88 15.65 -27.07
C TYR A 164 -7.29 16.11 -27.46
N ASP A 165 -8.35 15.54 -26.85
CA ASP A 165 -9.74 15.90 -27.14
C ASP A 165 -10.05 17.36 -26.81
N MET A 166 -9.48 17.87 -25.74
CA MET A 166 -9.62 19.28 -25.38
C MET A 166 -8.91 20.20 -26.38
N ALA A 167 -7.66 19.89 -26.70
CA ALA A 167 -6.90 20.66 -27.67
C ALA A 167 -7.58 20.65 -29.06
N SER A 168 -8.07 19.52 -29.52
CA SER A 168 -8.77 19.40 -30.81
C SER A 168 -10.02 20.27 -30.85
N ARG A 169 -10.88 20.23 -29.83
CA ARG A 169 -12.08 21.07 -29.72
C ARG A 169 -11.76 22.56 -29.68
N LEU A 170 -10.71 22.97 -28.97
CA LEU A 170 -10.29 24.37 -28.93
C LEU A 170 -9.71 24.84 -30.26
N VAL A 171 -8.95 24.01 -30.95
CA VAL A 171 -8.44 24.30 -32.30
C VAL A 171 -9.59 24.43 -33.28
N GLU A 172 -10.59 23.56 -33.22
CA GLU A 172 -11.82 23.64 -34.03
C GLU A 172 -12.59 24.94 -33.77
N ALA A 173 -12.81 25.30 -32.50
CA ALA A 173 -13.50 26.52 -32.12
C ALA A 173 -12.79 27.79 -32.66
N MET A 174 -11.46 27.78 -32.72
CA MET A 174 -10.65 28.88 -33.26
C MET A 174 -10.68 28.95 -34.81
N THR A 175 -11.01 27.84 -35.50
CA THR A 175 -11.06 27.78 -36.96
C THR A 175 -12.48 27.99 -37.52
N ALA A 176 -13.51 27.92 -36.68
CA ALA A 176 -14.92 28.01 -37.06
C ALA A 176 -15.39 29.38 -37.63
N THR A 177 -14.50 30.38 -37.82
CA THR A 177 -14.82 31.66 -38.37
C THR A 177 -14.84 31.71 -39.92
N GLY A 178 -14.67 30.57 -40.60
CA GLY A 178 -14.72 30.54 -42.08
C GLY A 178 -14.73 29.13 -42.64
N ASN A 179 -15.87 28.71 -43.16
CA ASN A 179 -16.12 27.47 -43.92
C ASN A 179 -15.74 26.16 -43.22
N ILE A 180 -16.76 25.42 -42.86
CA ILE A 180 -16.71 24.05 -42.36
C ILE A 180 -16.17 23.14 -43.47
N ALA A 181 -14.88 22.86 -43.45
CA ALA A 181 -14.28 21.74 -44.16
C ALA A 181 -13.98 20.64 -43.14
N ALA A 182 -14.69 19.54 -43.23
CA ALA A 182 -14.46 18.32 -42.47
C ALA A 182 -12.97 17.90 -42.56
N GLY A 183 -12.24 17.83 -41.41
CA GLY A 183 -10.86 17.39 -41.39
C GLY A 183 -10.01 17.96 -40.26
N SER A 184 -10.61 18.41 -39.17
CA SER A 184 -9.91 19.09 -38.08
C SER A 184 -9.17 18.17 -37.10
N ALA A 185 -9.45 16.88 -37.10
CA ALA A 185 -8.76 15.91 -36.23
C ALA A 185 -7.26 15.74 -36.56
N ASP A 186 -6.86 16.05 -37.79
CA ASP A 186 -5.47 15.91 -38.29
C ASP A 186 -4.54 17.09 -37.89
N ARG A 187 -5.08 18.13 -37.22
CA ARG A 187 -4.32 19.34 -36.89
C ARG A 187 -3.71 19.34 -35.50
N VAL A 188 -4.03 18.35 -34.68
CA VAL A 188 -3.42 18.19 -33.36
C VAL A 188 -2.59 16.90 -33.35
N VAL A 189 -1.31 17.05 -33.13
CA VAL A 189 -0.38 15.93 -33.00
C VAL A 189 -0.16 15.67 -31.53
N ASN A 190 -0.48 14.45 -31.08
CA ASN A 190 -0.26 14.00 -29.72
C ASN A 190 1.14 13.35 -29.62
N ALA A 191 2.11 14.05 -29.03
CA ALA A 191 3.43 13.57 -28.71
C ALA A 191 3.66 13.49 -27.18
N LEU A 192 2.57 13.33 -26.40
CA LEU A 192 2.62 13.19 -24.95
C LEU A 192 3.18 11.82 -24.56
N VAL A 193 4.11 11.81 -23.63
CA VAL A 193 4.67 10.59 -23.05
C VAL A 193 3.95 10.29 -21.75
N VAL A 194 3.37 9.11 -21.66
CA VAL A 194 2.72 8.65 -20.42
C VAL A 194 3.82 8.21 -19.44
N ARG A 195 3.86 8.80 -18.25
CA ARG A 195 4.71 8.33 -17.16
C ARG A 195 4.35 6.90 -16.83
N GLY A 196 5.35 6.04 -16.60
CA GLY A 196 5.08 4.69 -16.11
C GLY A 196 4.19 4.75 -14.87
N ARG A 197 3.18 3.87 -14.81
CA ARG A 197 2.31 3.79 -13.63
C ARG A 197 3.14 3.45 -12.41
N ASP A 198 2.89 4.15 -11.31
CA ASP A 198 3.53 3.86 -10.03
C ASP A 198 3.20 2.44 -9.59
N GLN A 199 4.20 1.75 -9.07
CA GLN A 199 4.05 0.43 -8.48
C GLN A 199 4.09 0.56 -6.96
N VAL A 200 3.21 -0.16 -6.30
CA VAL A 200 3.11 -0.17 -4.84
C VAL A 200 3.38 -1.58 -4.33
N MET A 201 4.41 -1.70 -3.51
CA MET A 201 4.66 -2.91 -2.72
C MET A 201 3.93 -2.77 -1.39
N LEU A 202 3.12 -3.74 -1.05
CA LEU A 202 2.47 -3.84 0.25
C LEU A 202 3.17 -4.89 1.10
N LYS A 203 3.67 -4.47 2.26
CA LYS A 203 4.10 -5.37 3.34
C LYS A 203 2.99 -5.45 4.37
N VAL A 204 2.51 -6.66 4.64
CA VAL A 204 1.56 -6.93 5.71
C VAL A 204 2.27 -7.76 6.77
N THR A 205 2.11 -7.39 8.04
CA THR A 205 2.63 -8.16 9.17
C THR A 205 1.44 -8.58 10.04
N VAL A 206 1.22 -9.89 10.14
CA VAL A 206 0.23 -10.50 11.02
C VAL A 206 0.98 -11.16 12.16
N ALA A 207 0.85 -10.63 13.37
CA ALA A 207 1.49 -11.16 14.57
C ALA A 207 0.42 -11.57 15.58
N GLU A 208 0.54 -12.78 16.08
CA GLU A 208 -0.34 -13.34 17.09
C GLU A 208 0.47 -13.97 18.21
N VAL A 209 0.05 -13.71 19.43
CA VAL A 209 0.61 -14.34 20.63
C VAL A 209 -0.53 -14.99 21.40
N GLU A 210 -0.45 -16.28 21.58
CA GLU A 210 -1.37 -17.10 22.39
C GLU A 210 -0.63 -17.56 23.64
N ARG A 211 -1.23 -17.30 24.82
CA ARG A 211 -0.68 -17.68 26.12
C ARG A 211 -1.71 -18.51 26.84
N ASP A 212 -1.35 -19.75 27.18
CA ASP A 212 -2.19 -20.66 27.93
C ASP A 212 -1.53 -20.92 29.28
N VAL A 213 -2.27 -20.72 30.35
CA VAL A 213 -1.88 -21.07 31.71
C VAL A 213 -2.92 -22.00 32.29
N ILE A 214 -2.52 -23.22 32.61
CA ILE A 214 -3.35 -24.24 33.19
C ILE A 214 -2.79 -24.60 34.56
N LYS A 215 -3.63 -24.44 35.61
CA LYS A 215 -3.28 -24.84 36.97
C LYS A 215 -4.38 -25.76 37.49
N GLN A 216 -4.02 -27.00 37.73
CA GLN A 216 -4.96 -28.00 38.19
C GLN A 216 -4.44 -28.65 39.49
N LEU A 217 -5.33 -28.70 40.46
CA LEU A 217 -5.14 -29.45 41.72
C LEU A 217 -6.29 -30.38 41.85
N GLY A 218 -6.04 -31.68 41.70
CA GLY A 218 -7.02 -32.72 41.83
C GLY A 218 -6.83 -33.53 43.13
N VAL A 219 -7.91 -33.78 43.82
CA VAL A 219 -7.91 -34.61 45.02
C VAL A 219 -8.88 -35.79 44.77
N ASN A 220 -8.30 -36.99 44.73
CA ASN A 220 -9.06 -38.24 44.74
C ASN A 220 -9.07 -38.79 46.15
N LEU A 221 -10.24 -38.93 46.76
CA LEU A 221 -10.40 -39.48 48.08
C LEU A 221 -11.43 -40.57 48.06
N SER A 222 -11.00 -41.78 48.35
CA SER A 222 -11.90 -42.94 48.45
C SER A 222 -11.66 -43.74 49.71
N GLY A 223 -12.72 -44.28 50.25
CA GLY A 223 -12.60 -45.10 51.45
C GLY A 223 -13.90 -45.79 51.87
N SER A 224 -13.72 -46.72 52.78
CA SER A 224 -14.84 -47.40 53.43
C SER A 224 -14.72 -47.30 54.95
N LEU A 225 -15.70 -46.81 55.62
CA LEU A 225 -15.82 -46.71 57.07
C LEU A 225 -16.86 -47.74 57.54
N GLY A 226 -16.38 -48.77 58.25
CA GLY A 226 -17.27 -49.78 58.89
C GLY A 226 -17.57 -49.41 60.34
N TYR A 227 -18.84 -49.29 60.68
CA TYR A 227 -19.32 -49.17 62.05
C TYR A 227 -20.39 -50.25 62.34
N GLY A 228 -20.00 -51.28 63.04
CA GLY A 228 -20.84 -52.42 63.27
C GLY A 228 -21.18 -53.16 61.96
N THR A 229 -22.44 -53.29 61.62
CA THR A 229 -22.96 -53.88 60.37
C THR A 229 -23.11 -52.89 59.23
N ALA A 230 -22.91 -51.57 59.49
CA ALA A 230 -23.02 -50.56 58.49
C ALA A 230 -21.65 -50.24 57.88
N VAL A 231 -21.58 -50.19 56.55
CA VAL A 231 -20.38 -49.74 55.79
C VAL A 231 -20.73 -48.51 54.99
N ILE A 232 -20.08 -47.40 55.26
CA ILE A 232 -20.23 -46.15 54.51
C ILE A 232 -19.03 -46.10 53.54
N ASN A 233 -19.33 -46.16 52.26
CA ASN A 233 -18.33 -45.96 51.19
C ASN A 233 -18.41 -44.53 50.69
N PHE A 234 -17.30 -43.87 50.62
CA PHE A 234 -17.21 -42.55 50.00
C PHE A 234 -16.16 -42.61 48.87
N ASN A 235 -16.46 -41.93 47.78
CA ASN A 235 -15.58 -41.82 46.63
C ASN A 235 -15.73 -40.40 46.05
N ASN A 236 -14.66 -39.62 46.13
CA ASN A 236 -14.51 -38.34 45.50
C ASN A 236 -13.39 -38.46 44.47
N THR A 237 -13.73 -38.38 43.20
CA THR A 237 -12.78 -38.44 42.10
C THR A 237 -12.61 -37.09 41.48
N ASN A 238 -11.39 -36.72 41.11
CA ASN A 238 -11.13 -35.52 40.39
C ASN A 238 -11.77 -35.61 38.97
N PRO A 239 -12.76 -34.75 38.64
CA PRO A 239 -13.37 -34.78 37.33
C PRO A 239 -12.58 -34.07 36.25
N PHE A 240 -11.49 -33.39 36.64
CA PHE A 240 -10.71 -32.58 35.73
C PHE A 240 -9.60 -33.40 35.11
N SER A 241 -9.50 -33.30 33.78
CA SER A 241 -8.36 -33.79 32.99
C SER A 241 -7.84 -32.63 32.18
N ALA A 242 -6.53 -32.43 32.13
CA ALA A 242 -5.93 -31.49 31.20
C ALA A 242 -6.26 -31.92 29.77
N LEU A 243 -6.45 -30.96 28.86
CA LEU A 243 -6.70 -31.19 27.44
C LEU A 243 -5.68 -32.15 26.85
N GLY A 244 -6.08 -33.45 26.70
CA GLY A 244 -5.26 -34.50 26.11
C GLY A 244 -4.21 -35.14 27.02
N GLN A 245 -4.11 -34.77 28.30
CA GLN A 245 -3.15 -35.37 29.25
C GLN A 245 -3.86 -35.76 30.55
N SER A 246 -3.60 -36.99 31.03
CA SER A 246 -4.04 -37.38 32.35
C SER A 246 -3.13 -36.79 33.42
N LEU A 247 -3.71 -36.29 34.52
CA LEU A 247 -2.97 -35.80 35.69
C LEU A 247 -2.11 -36.90 36.38
N SER A 248 -2.00 -38.10 35.83
CA SER A 248 -1.34 -39.25 36.44
C SER A 248 0.17 -39.07 36.63
N GLY A 249 0.81 -38.06 35.97
CA GLY A 249 2.26 -37.86 36.00
C GLY A 249 2.80 -37.22 37.29
N SER A 250 1.94 -36.55 38.09
CA SER A 250 2.37 -35.83 39.31
C SER A 250 1.42 -36.16 40.47
N ALA A 251 1.37 -37.42 40.86
CA ALA A 251 0.50 -37.89 41.89
C ALA A 251 1.24 -38.31 43.17
N ILE A 252 0.78 -37.82 44.30
CA ILE A 252 1.19 -38.31 45.62
C ILE A 252 0.08 -39.21 46.15
N ASN A 253 0.38 -40.49 46.33
CA ASN A 253 -0.57 -41.45 46.80
C ASN A 253 -0.29 -41.78 48.29
N GLY A 254 -1.31 -41.68 49.12
CA GLY A 254 -1.30 -42.08 50.52
C GLY A 254 -2.44 -43.05 50.79
N SER A 255 -2.15 -44.16 51.50
CA SER A 255 -3.17 -45.08 51.96
C SER A 255 -3.04 -45.28 53.48
N PHE A 256 -4.15 -45.20 54.19
CA PHE A 256 -4.23 -45.47 55.60
C PHE A 256 -5.44 -46.28 55.90
N LYS A 257 -5.24 -47.54 56.37
CA LYS A 257 -6.29 -48.55 56.59
C LYS A 257 -7.18 -48.69 55.36
N SER A 258 -8.42 -48.25 55.46
CA SER A 258 -9.45 -48.31 54.40
C SER A 258 -9.64 -47.02 53.65
N ILE A 259 -8.77 -46.01 53.81
CA ILE A 259 -8.86 -44.73 53.15
C ILE A 259 -7.66 -44.59 52.22
N ASN A 260 -7.91 -44.28 50.94
CA ASN A 260 -6.95 -43.97 49.92
C ASN A 260 -7.10 -42.52 49.51
N ALA A 261 -6.02 -41.75 49.53
CA ALA A 261 -5.96 -40.36 49.07
C ALA A 261 -4.88 -40.19 48.01
N THR A 262 -5.24 -39.61 46.91
CA THR A 262 -4.32 -39.26 45.83
C THR A 262 -4.42 -37.76 45.56
N LEU A 263 -3.32 -37.05 45.73
CA LEU A 263 -3.19 -35.66 45.38
C LEU A 263 -2.47 -35.55 44.03
N GLN A 264 -3.10 -34.93 43.09
CA GLN A 264 -2.58 -34.67 41.74
C GLN A 264 -2.45 -33.15 41.54
N ALA A 265 -1.27 -32.66 41.16
CA ALA A 265 -1.05 -31.24 40.89
C ALA A 265 -0.33 -31.09 39.56
N MET A 266 -0.81 -30.16 38.73
CA MET A 266 -0.22 -29.80 37.47
C MET A 266 -0.25 -28.29 37.27
N GLU A 267 0.86 -27.74 36.86
CA GLU A 267 0.96 -26.38 36.35
C GLU A 267 1.64 -26.43 34.98
N GLN A 268 0.98 -25.88 33.99
CA GLN A 268 1.47 -25.81 32.61
C GLN A 268 1.31 -24.36 32.13
N ALA A 269 2.39 -23.82 31.57
CA ALA A 269 2.35 -22.53 30.87
C ALA A 269 2.89 -22.73 29.45
N SER A 270 2.14 -22.28 28.49
CA SER A 270 2.47 -22.38 27.06
C SER A 270 2.38 -20.99 26.44
N VAL A 271 3.32 -20.66 25.56
CA VAL A 271 3.32 -19.44 24.76
C VAL A 271 3.58 -19.83 23.32
N ILE A 272 2.66 -19.48 22.43
CA ILE A 272 2.77 -19.68 21.00
C ILE A 272 2.84 -18.29 20.35
N HIS A 273 3.86 -18.10 19.52
CA HIS A 273 4.03 -16.88 18.73
C HIS A 273 3.96 -17.24 17.25
N THR A 274 3.01 -16.63 16.55
CA THR A 274 2.83 -16.78 15.10
C THR A 274 3.09 -15.45 14.42
N LEU A 275 3.99 -15.48 13.43
CA LEU A 275 4.31 -14.31 12.62
C LEU A 275 4.20 -14.68 11.13
N ALA A 276 3.43 -13.90 10.37
CA ALA A 276 3.32 -14.03 8.93
C ALA A 276 3.52 -12.65 8.28
N GLU A 277 4.42 -12.58 7.30
CA GLU A 277 4.76 -11.34 6.61
C GLU A 277 4.64 -11.48 5.08
N PRO A 278 3.43 -11.57 4.51
CA PRO A 278 3.26 -11.58 3.07
C PRO A 278 3.58 -10.21 2.46
N ASN A 279 4.32 -10.23 1.34
CA ASN A 279 4.66 -9.05 0.56
C ASN A 279 4.20 -9.27 -0.89
N LEU A 280 3.63 -8.25 -1.49
CA LEU A 280 3.16 -8.30 -2.88
C LEU A 280 3.24 -6.92 -3.51
N THR A 281 3.58 -6.86 -4.81
CA THR A 281 3.65 -5.61 -5.58
C THR A 281 2.55 -5.57 -6.61
N ALA A 282 1.88 -4.44 -6.75
CA ALA A 282 0.85 -4.18 -7.74
C ALA A 282 1.02 -2.81 -8.39
N ILE A 283 0.51 -2.65 -9.60
CA ILE A 283 0.42 -1.36 -10.28
C ILE A 283 -0.75 -0.56 -9.68
N SER A 284 -0.58 0.76 -9.54
CA SER A 284 -1.64 1.66 -9.07
C SER A 284 -2.94 1.47 -9.89
N GLY A 285 -4.05 1.20 -9.18
CA GLY A 285 -5.38 0.93 -9.74
C GLY A 285 -5.66 -0.54 -10.08
N GLU A 286 -4.67 -1.44 -10.01
CA GLU A 286 -4.85 -2.87 -10.33
C GLU A 286 -4.88 -3.74 -9.07
N THR A 287 -5.71 -4.79 -9.10
CA THR A 287 -5.81 -5.73 -7.98
C THR A 287 -4.79 -6.85 -8.12
N ALA A 288 -4.04 -7.10 -7.06
CA ALA A 288 -3.12 -8.22 -6.98
C ALA A 288 -3.50 -9.18 -5.86
N THR A 289 -3.28 -10.47 -6.10
CA THR A 289 -3.58 -11.54 -5.15
C THR A 289 -2.36 -12.46 -5.00
N PHE A 290 -2.00 -12.74 -3.75
CA PHE A 290 -0.94 -13.68 -3.39
C PHE A 290 -1.50 -14.70 -2.41
N MET A 291 -1.16 -15.96 -2.58
CA MET A 291 -1.53 -17.03 -1.66
C MET A 291 -0.33 -17.96 -1.46
N ALA A 292 0.04 -18.19 -0.20
CA ALA A 292 1.07 -19.14 0.20
C ALA A 292 0.47 -20.08 1.24
N GLY A 293 0.43 -21.39 0.93
CA GLY A 293 -0.18 -22.39 1.80
C GLY A 293 -0.36 -23.73 1.10
N GLY A 294 -1.34 -24.48 1.55
CA GLY A 294 -1.68 -25.78 1.01
C GLY A 294 -3.18 -26.01 0.92
N GLU A 295 -3.54 -27.21 0.55
CA GLU A 295 -4.92 -27.66 0.55
C GLU A 295 -5.07 -28.88 1.45
N PHE A 296 -6.11 -28.88 2.27
CA PHE A 296 -6.42 -30.00 3.16
C PHE A 296 -7.66 -30.74 2.68
N PRO A 297 -7.60 -32.08 2.56
CA PRO A 297 -8.74 -32.89 2.14
C PRO A 297 -9.77 -33.03 3.26
N VAL A 298 -11.01 -32.68 2.99
CA VAL A 298 -12.16 -32.80 3.90
C VAL A 298 -13.15 -33.79 3.29
N LEU A 299 -13.65 -34.72 4.09
CA LEU A 299 -14.70 -35.64 3.66
C LEU A 299 -15.98 -34.85 3.34
N SER A 300 -16.46 -34.96 2.09
CA SER A 300 -17.71 -34.33 1.65
C SER A 300 -18.95 -35.23 1.79
N GLY A 301 -18.73 -36.51 2.09
CA GLY A 301 -19.78 -37.50 2.26
C GLY A 301 -19.33 -38.88 1.80
N TYR A 302 -20.21 -39.85 1.90
CA TYR A 302 -20.01 -41.21 1.40
C TYR A 302 -20.99 -41.49 0.27
N SER A 303 -20.50 -41.97 -0.86
CA SER A 303 -21.34 -42.54 -1.92
C SER A 303 -21.36 -44.07 -1.71
N CYS A 304 -22.51 -44.55 -1.25
CA CYS A 304 -22.67 -45.98 -0.95
C CYS A 304 -23.49 -46.64 -2.06
N ALA A 305 -22.91 -47.71 -2.66
CA ALA A 305 -23.56 -48.51 -3.69
C ALA A 305 -23.64 -50.00 -3.22
N PRO A 306 -24.78 -50.66 -3.44
CA PRO A 306 -24.88 -52.09 -3.13
C PRO A 306 -23.99 -52.92 -4.07
N LEU A 307 -23.24 -53.86 -3.53
CA LEU A 307 -22.33 -54.71 -4.31
C LEU A 307 -23.09 -55.63 -5.29
N ASN A 308 -24.34 -56.02 -4.96
CA ASN A 308 -25.20 -56.88 -5.77
C ASN A 308 -26.67 -56.46 -5.58
N SER A 309 -27.54 -56.77 -6.54
CA SER A 309 -28.96 -56.45 -6.54
C SER A 309 -29.81 -57.30 -5.57
N ASN A 310 -29.19 -58.11 -4.71
CA ASN A 310 -29.89 -58.94 -3.73
C ASN A 310 -30.24 -58.15 -2.45
N PRO A 311 -31.47 -58.32 -1.92
CA PRO A 311 -31.83 -57.74 -0.62
C PRO A 311 -30.92 -58.29 0.49
N GLY A 312 -30.14 -57.42 1.14
CA GLY A 312 -29.13 -57.79 2.15
C GLY A 312 -27.69 -57.83 1.66
N ALA A 313 -27.39 -57.41 0.41
CA ALA A 313 -26.05 -57.35 -0.10
C ALA A 313 -25.20 -56.33 0.69
N ALA A 314 -23.91 -56.63 0.84
CA ALA A 314 -22.97 -55.69 1.42
C ALA A 314 -22.92 -54.38 0.59
N THR A 315 -22.92 -53.26 1.26
CA THR A 315 -22.81 -51.97 0.64
C THR A 315 -21.36 -51.50 0.67
N THR A 316 -20.81 -51.13 -0.48
CA THR A 316 -19.48 -50.49 -0.55
C THR A 316 -19.68 -49.00 -0.55
N CYS A 317 -19.08 -48.34 0.43
CA CYS A 317 -19.11 -46.87 0.53
C CYS A 317 -17.77 -46.27 0.08
N GLN A 318 -17.80 -45.33 -0.86
CA GLN A 318 -16.61 -44.57 -1.26
C GLN A 318 -16.67 -43.17 -0.64
N PRO A 319 -15.60 -42.74 0.05
CA PRO A 319 -15.57 -41.38 0.60
C PRO A 319 -15.37 -40.36 -0.53
N GLY A 320 -16.25 -39.36 -0.57
CA GLY A 320 -16.04 -38.14 -1.37
C GLY A 320 -15.09 -37.18 -0.63
N VAL A 321 -14.16 -36.59 -1.33
CA VAL A 321 -13.18 -35.66 -0.76
C VAL A 321 -13.29 -34.30 -1.44
N THR A 322 -13.33 -33.23 -0.65
CA THR A 322 -13.18 -31.84 -1.13
C THR A 322 -11.96 -31.22 -0.49
N PHE A 323 -11.21 -30.46 -1.29
CA PHE A 323 -10.03 -29.76 -0.80
C PHE A 323 -10.40 -28.37 -0.29
N LYS A 324 -9.92 -28.01 0.88
CA LYS A 324 -10.03 -26.67 1.48
C LYS A 324 -8.67 -26.04 1.60
N LYS A 325 -8.54 -24.81 1.12
CA LYS A 325 -7.28 -24.04 1.17
C LYS A 325 -7.03 -23.56 2.59
N PHE A 326 -5.76 -23.56 2.99
CA PHE A 326 -5.27 -22.97 4.22
C PHE A 326 -3.91 -22.33 3.97
N GLY A 327 -3.50 -21.40 4.84
CA GLY A 327 -2.26 -20.64 4.72
C GLY A 327 -2.50 -19.15 4.76
N VAL A 328 -1.62 -18.36 4.14
CA VAL A 328 -1.64 -16.92 4.11
C VAL A 328 -2.12 -16.43 2.74
N SER A 329 -3.15 -15.61 2.72
CA SER A 329 -3.68 -14.97 1.52
C SER A 329 -3.71 -13.46 1.69
N LEU A 330 -3.23 -12.74 0.68
CA LEU A 330 -3.23 -11.29 0.59
C LEU A 330 -3.84 -10.88 -0.74
N ASN A 331 -4.86 -10.05 -0.69
CA ASN A 331 -5.47 -9.42 -1.85
C ASN A 331 -5.51 -7.91 -1.60
N PHE A 332 -5.01 -7.10 -2.52
CA PHE A 332 -5.03 -5.66 -2.37
C PHE A 332 -5.13 -4.92 -3.69
N THR A 333 -5.67 -3.71 -3.62
CA THR A 333 -5.78 -2.77 -4.73
C THR A 333 -5.24 -1.43 -4.26
N PRO A 334 -4.04 -1.00 -4.69
CA PRO A 334 -3.48 0.29 -4.34
C PRO A 334 -3.92 1.37 -5.33
N VAL A 335 -4.10 2.60 -4.86
CA VAL A 335 -4.26 3.79 -5.69
C VAL A 335 -3.34 4.87 -5.15
N VAL A 336 -2.33 5.25 -5.92
CA VAL A 336 -1.41 6.34 -5.57
C VAL A 336 -2.13 7.67 -5.80
N LEU A 337 -2.24 8.47 -4.74
CA LEU A 337 -2.80 9.82 -4.74
C LEU A 337 -1.68 10.85 -4.86
N ALA A 338 -2.06 12.13 -4.99
CA ALA A 338 -1.11 13.24 -4.94
C ALA A 338 -0.31 13.24 -3.62
N GLU A 339 0.92 13.74 -3.65
CA GLU A 339 1.82 13.87 -2.49
C GLU A 339 2.30 12.55 -1.86
N GLY A 340 2.34 11.45 -2.65
CA GLY A 340 2.87 10.17 -2.15
C GLY A 340 1.98 9.44 -1.15
N ARG A 341 0.71 9.83 -1.02
CA ARG A 341 -0.30 9.10 -0.27
C ARG A 341 -0.85 7.96 -1.10
N ILE A 342 -1.14 6.85 -0.45
CA ILE A 342 -1.61 5.63 -1.10
C ILE A 342 -2.92 5.24 -0.44
N SER A 343 -3.99 5.20 -1.23
CA SER A 343 -5.26 4.59 -0.84
C SER A 343 -5.18 3.09 -1.11
N LEU A 344 -5.45 2.29 -0.11
CA LEU A 344 -5.32 0.83 -0.15
C LEU A 344 -6.63 0.18 0.22
N LYS A 345 -7.16 -0.66 -0.66
CA LYS A 345 -8.15 -1.66 -0.29
C LYS A 345 -7.41 -2.97 -0.07
N VAL A 346 -7.43 -3.49 1.15
CA VAL A 346 -6.64 -4.67 1.57
C VAL A 346 -7.55 -5.70 2.20
N MET A 347 -7.42 -6.95 1.73
CA MET A 347 -8.00 -8.12 2.34
C MET A 347 -6.87 -9.11 2.64
N THR A 348 -6.64 -9.40 3.91
CA THR A 348 -5.68 -10.41 4.37
C THR A 348 -6.40 -11.51 5.11
N GLU A 349 -5.96 -12.74 4.87
CA GLU A 349 -6.49 -13.93 5.52
C GLU A 349 -5.34 -14.87 5.88
N VAL A 350 -5.31 -15.29 7.16
CA VAL A 350 -4.39 -16.30 7.67
C VAL A 350 -5.23 -17.46 8.20
N SER A 351 -5.01 -18.64 7.66
CA SER A 351 -5.76 -19.86 8.01
C SER A 351 -4.81 -20.96 8.42
N ASP A 352 -5.01 -21.51 9.61
CA ASP A 352 -4.20 -22.58 10.18
C ASP A 352 -5.04 -23.82 10.47
N LEU A 353 -4.42 -25.00 10.37
CA LEU A 353 -5.04 -26.24 10.82
C LEU A 353 -4.94 -26.36 12.34
N SER A 354 -6.07 -26.61 12.99
CA SER A 354 -6.16 -26.76 14.45
C SER A 354 -6.74 -28.11 14.83
N THR A 355 -6.17 -28.72 15.84
CA THR A 355 -6.72 -29.93 16.48
C THR A 355 -7.84 -29.60 17.47
N GLN A 356 -7.99 -28.33 17.86
CA GLN A 356 -9.11 -27.86 18.64
C GLN A 356 -10.38 -27.96 17.78
N ASN A 357 -11.45 -28.50 18.33
CA ASN A 357 -12.70 -28.76 17.64
C ASN A 357 -12.59 -29.69 16.41
N ALA A 358 -11.56 -30.55 16.38
CA ALA A 358 -11.45 -31.60 15.39
C ALA A 358 -12.60 -32.59 15.51
N ILE A 359 -13.11 -33.06 14.38
CA ILE A 359 -14.21 -34.04 14.33
C ILE A 359 -13.63 -35.39 13.97
N THR A 360 -13.94 -36.42 14.77
CA THR A 360 -13.60 -37.80 14.44
C THR A 360 -14.78 -38.45 13.72
N VAL A 361 -14.56 -38.84 12.47
CA VAL A 361 -15.54 -39.54 11.63
C VAL A 361 -15.20 -41.01 11.63
N VAL A 362 -16.17 -41.84 11.96
CA VAL A 362 -16.05 -43.30 11.90
C VAL A 362 -16.59 -43.79 10.55
N GLU A 363 -15.81 -44.56 9.84
CA GLU A 363 -16.18 -45.11 8.53
C GLU A 363 -17.28 -46.16 8.71
N PRO A 364 -18.41 -46.12 7.98
CA PRO A 364 -19.47 -47.10 8.05
C PRO A 364 -18.99 -48.47 7.59
N GLY A 365 -19.10 -49.49 8.46
CA GLY A 365 -18.74 -50.88 8.15
C GLY A 365 -17.29 -51.25 8.42
N THR A 366 -16.45 -50.34 8.85
CA THR A 366 -15.09 -50.58 9.35
C THR A 366 -14.95 -49.83 10.69
N ASN A 367 -14.14 -50.33 11.60
CA ASN A 367 -13.83 -49.62 12.86
C ASN A 367 -12.73 -48.55 12.64
N ALA A 368 -12.48 -48.14 11.40
CA ALA A 368 -11.52 -47.11 11.08
C ALA A 368 -12.10 -45.72 11.42
N SER A 369 -11.35 -44.92 12.15
CA SER A 369 -11.70 -43.55 12.48
C SER A 369 -10.69 -42.59 11.89
N ALA A 370 -11.18 -41.52 11.23
CA ALA A 370 -10.36 -40.45 10.71
C ALA A 370 -10.69 -39.15 11.49
N THR A 371 -9.67 -38.50 12.02
CA THR A 371 -9.81 -37.22 12.68
C THR A 371 -9.57 -36.12 11.69
N ILE A 372 -10.58 -35.28 11.46
CA ILE A 372 -10.53 -34.12 10.56
C ILE A 372 -10.26 -32.88 11.42
N PRO A 373 -9.10 -32.21 11.25
CA PRO A 373 -8.82 -30.97 11.96
C PRO A 373 -9.76 -29.84 11.54
N SER A 374 -9.98 -28.91 12.43
CA SER A 374 -10.68 -27.64 12.11
C SER A 374 -9.73 -26.67 11.44
N ILE A 375 -10.30 -25.69 10.71
CA ILE A 375 -9.52 -24.58 10.15
C ILE A 375 -9.84 -23.34 11.01
N ARG A 376 -8.80 -22.73 11.59
CA ARG A 376 -8.89 -21.48 12.31
C ARG A 376 -8.50 -20.36 11.36
N THR A 377 -9.40 -19.45 11.08
CA THR A 377 -9.22 -18.37 10.09
C THR A 377 -9.28 -17.00 10.75
N ARG A 378 -8.31 -16.16 10.43
CA ARG A 378 -8.25 -14.75 10.80
C ARG A 378 -8.28 -13.93 9.54
N ARG A 379 -9.32 -13.12 9.37
CA ARG A 379 -9.53 -12.32 8.16
C ARG A 379 -9.77 -10.87 8.53
N ALA A 380 -9.09 -9.97 7.83
CA ALA A 380 -9.31 -8.53 7.89
C ALA A 380 -9.52 -7.99 6.48
N ASP A 381 -10.55 -7.15 6.30
CA ASP A 381 -10.90 -6.51 5.03
C ASP A 381 -11.23 -5.04 5.33
N THR A 382 -10.46 -4.12 4.77
CA THR A 382 -10.61 -2.70 5.03
C THR A 382 -10.02 -1.84 3.91
N THR A 383 -10.41 -0.56 3.91
CA THR A 383 -9.82 0.44 3.02
C THR A 383 -9.20 1.53 3.88
N VAL A 384 -7.92 1.82 3.67
CA VAL A 384 -7.14 2.77 4.45
C VAL A 384 -6.31 3.66 3.53
N GLU A 385 -5.93 4.83 4.03
CA GLU A 385 -5.04 5.75 3.33
C GLU A 385 -3.79 5.98 4.19
N ILE A 386 -2.61 5.70 3.61
CA ILE A 386 -1.33 5.71 4.33
C ILE A 386 -0.28 6.36 3.42
N PRO A 387 0.63 7.21 3.95
CA PRO A 387 1.78 7.69 3.18
C PRO A 387 2.76 6.55 2.90
N SER A 388 3.51 6.65 1.79
CA SER A 388 4.56 5.68 1.45
C SER A 388 5.57 5.54 2.59
N GLY A 389 5.86 4.29 3.01
CA GLY A 389 6.74 3.98 4.15
C GLY A 389 6.07 4.09 5.53
N GLY A 390 4.85 4.63 5.61
CA GLY A 390 4.08 4.68 6.87
C GLY A 390 3.50 3.32 7.23
N THR A 391 3.40 3.00 8.52
CA THR A 391 2.80 1.76 9.02
C THR A 391 1.52 2.08 9.79
N LEU A 392 0.46 1.35 9.49
CA LEU A 392 -0.83 1.47 10.17
C LEU A 392 -1.25 0.10 10.73
N ALA A 393 -1.71 0.09 11.99
CA ALA A 393 -2.41 -1.07 12.54
C ALA A 393 -3.85 -1.07 12.01
N MET A 394 -4.16 -1.97 11.06
CA MET A 394 -5.48 -2.02 10.46
C MET A 394 -6.48 -2.88 11.21
N ALA A 395 -6.00 -3.86 11.98
CA ALA A 395 -6.83 -4.72 12.80
C ALA A 395 -6.06 -5.19 14.04
N GLY A 396 -6.79 -5.49 15.11
CA GLY A 396 -6.24 -6.06 16.32
C GLY A 396 -7.35 -6.68 17.18
N MET A 397 -6.97 -7.67 17.98
CA MET A 397 -7.87 -8.37 18.90
C MET A 397 -7.09 -8.73 20.17
N ILE A 398 -7.72 -8.53 21.31
CA ILE A 398 -7.26 -9.07 22.58
C ILE A 398 -8.45 -9.87 23.13
N GLN A 399 -8.20 -11.15 23.37
CA GLN A 399 -9.17 -12.09 23.97
C GLN A 399 -8.55 -12.67 25.23
N ASP A 400 -9.30 -12.69 26.30
CA ASP A 400 -8.89 -13.27 27.60
C ASP A 400 -10.02 -14.13 28.13
N ASP A 401 -9.81 -15.45 28.06
CA ASP A 401 -10.78 -16.44 28.50
C ASP A 401 -10.27 -17.11 29.78
N THR A 402 -10.88 -16.75 30.91
CA THR A 402 -10.54 -17.32 32.21
C THR A 402 -11.68 -18.24 32.68
N LYS A 403 -11.31 -19.48 32.97
CA LYS A 403 -12.21 -20.51 33.48
C LYS A 403 -11.69 -20.98 34.83
N HIS A 404 -12.54 -20.93 35.84
CA HIS A 404 -12.23 -21.41 37.17
C HIS A 404 -13.33 -22.36 37.65
N ASN A 405 -13.04 -23.66 37.75
CA ASN A 405 -13.93 -24.66 38.23
C ASN A 405 -13.44 -25.22 39.56
N ILE A 406 -14.38 -25.36 40.51
CA ILE A 406 -14.13 -25.97 41.81
C ILE A 406 -15.10 -27.13 41.96
N ASN A 407 -14.61 -28.31 42.26
CA ASN A 407 -15.41 -29.48 42.62
C ASN A 407 -14.95 -30.03 43.96
N GLY A 408 -15.84 -30.20 44.92
CA GLY A 408 -15.48 -30.64 46.26
C GLY A 408 -16.63 -31.23 47.03
N LEU A 409 -16.34 -31.86 48.14
CA LEU A 409 -17.31 -32.44 49.06
C LEU A 409 -18.00 -31.31 49.82
N PRO A 410 -19.35 -31.17 49.74
CA PRO A 410 -20.08 -30.14 50.44
C PRO A 410 -19.84 -30.20 51.98
N GLY A 411 -19.61 -29.03 52.58
CA GLY A 411 -19.33 -28.90 54.00
C GLY A 411 -17.85 -29.12 54.39
N LEU A 412 -17.13 -30.05 53.74
CA LEU A 412 -15.70 -30.28 54.02
C LEU A 412 -14.80 -29.39 53.16
N ALA A 413 -15.21 -29.01 51.98
CA ALA A 413 -14.47 -28.12 51.10
C ALA A 413 -14.36 -26.68 51.65
N GLU A 414 -15.21 -26.28 52.61
CA GLU A 414 -15.27 -24.96 53.23
C GLU A 414 -14.45 -24.87 54.49
N LEU A 415 -13.86 -25.98 54.99
CA LEU A 415 -13.03 -25.97 56.21
C LEU A 415 -11.81 -25.11 56.04
N PRO A 416 -11.51 -24.22 57.02
CA PRO A 416 -10.30 -23.42 57.03
C PRO A 416 -9.08 -24.37 57.12
N VAL A 417 -8.05 -24.10 56.30
CA VAL A 417 -6.77 -24.84 56.19
C VAL A 417 -6.91 -26.24 55.54
N LEU A 418 -7.96 -27.02 55.90
CA LEU A 418 -8.16 -28.38 55.39
C LEU A 418 -8.99 -28.45 54.11
N GLY A 419 -9.77 -27.41 53.80
CA GLY A 419 -10.66 -27.41 52.66
C GLY A 419 -9.96 -27.74 51.31
N PRO A 420 -8.76 -27.30 51.02
CA PRO A 420 -8.02 -27.70 49.79
C PRO A 420 -7.83 -29.19 49.61
N LEU A 421 -7.82 -30.01 50.66
CA LEU A 421 -7.68 -31.47 50.60
C LEU A 421 -9.02 -32.17 50.23
N PHE A 422 -10.13 -31.46 50.22
CA PHE A 422 -11.45 -31.98 49.90
C PHE A 422 -12.08 -31.39 48.68
N ARG A 423 -11.30 -30.58 47.92
CA ARG A 423 -11.74 -29.95 46.68
C ARG A 423 -10.70 -30.09 45.58
N SER A 424 -11.17 -30.31 44.37
CA SER A 424 -10.37 -30.24 43.17
C SER A 424 -10.58 -28.83 42.53
N ASN A 425 -9.54 -28.25 42.03
CA ASN A 425 -9.52 -26.91 41.45
C ASN A 425 -8.94 -26.98 40.04
N ASP A 426 -9.61 -26.37 39.08
CA ASP A 426 -9.21 -26.27 37.70
C ASP A 426 -9.24 -24.80 37.27
N TYR A 427 -8.08 -24.23 37.04
CA TYR A 427 -7.89 -22.87 36.57
C TYR A 427 -7.23 -22.91 35.19
N ILE A 428 -7.92 -22.37 34.19
CA ILE A 428 -7.45 -22.26 32.82
C ILE A 428 -7.58 -20.80 32.43
N ASN A 429 -6.49 -20.19 32.01
CA ASN A 429 -6.47 -18.86 31.42
C ASN A 429 -5.83 -18.92 30.04
N GLN A 430 -6.60 -18.55 29.02
CA GLN A 430 -6.19 -18.48 27.64
C GLN A 430 -6.28 -17.04 27.17
N ARG A 431 -5.14 -16.49 26.78
CA ARG A 431 -5.04 -15.12 26.31
C ARG A 431 -4.47 -15.08 24.91
N THR A 432 -5.21 -14.51 23.99
CA THR A 432 -4.82 -14.32 22.59
C THR A 432 -4.74 -12.85 22.27
N GLU A 433 -3.60 -12.44 21.75
CA GLU A 433 -3.35 -11.08 21.27
C GLU A 433 -2.99 -11.14 19.78
N LEU A 434 -3.75 -10.46 18.93
CA LEU A 434 -3.55 -10.39 17.48
C LEU A 434 -3.38 -8.93 17.05
N VAL A 435 -2.42 -8.68 16.17
CA VAL A 435 -2.25 -7.40 15.49
C VAL A 435 -1.96 -7.62 14.02
N VAL A 436 -2.57 -6.78 13.17
CA VAL A 436 -2.34 -6.76 11.73
C VAL A 436 -1.86 -5.37 11.34
N LEU A 437 -0.63 -5.29 10.86
CA LEU A 437 0.04 -4.06 10.43
C LEU A 437 0.15 -4.05 8.91
N VAL A 438 0.00 -2.89 8.31
CA VAL A 438 0.19 -2.68 6.87
C VAL A 438 1.14 -1.52 6.61
N THR A 439 2.05 -1.72 5.66
CA THR A 439 3.03 -0.72 5.25
C THR A 439 3.16 -0.73 3.72
N PRO A 440 2.64 0.28 3.02
CA PRO A 440 2.82 0.42 1.59
C PRO A 440 4.10 1.17 1.26
N TYR A 441 4.75 0.81 0.15
CA TYR A 441 5.91 1.48 -0.42
C TYR A 441 5.70 1.72 -1.90
N ILE A 442 6.01 2.91 -2.39
CA ILE A 442 6.13 3.16 -3.83
C ILE A 442 7.49 2.61 -4.25
N VAL A 443 7.50 1.70 -5.23
CA VAL A 443 8.71 0.99 -5.68
C VAL A 443 8.90 1.11 -7.18
N HIS A 444 10.18 1.02 -7.60
CA HIS A 444 10.57 1.00 -9.00
C HIS A 444 11.29 -0.31 -9.31
N ALA A 445 11.20 -0.75 -10.56
CA ALA A 445 11.92 -1.93 -11.01
C ALA A 445 13.44 -1.67 -11.01
N VAL A 446 14.21 -2.61 -10.46
CA VAL A 446 15.69 -2.58 -10.45
C VAL A 446 16.24 -3.76 -11.24
N ALA A 447 17.52 -3.69 -11.62
CA ALA A 447 18.16 -4.78 -12.35
C ALA A 447 18.28 -6.04 -11.48
N GLN A 448 18.13 -7.20 -12.08
CA GLN A 448 18.19 -8.51 -11.37
C GLN A 448 19.46 -8.70 -10.53
N LYS A 449 20.59 -8.13 -10.95
CA LYS A 449 21.87 -8.21 -10.24
C LYS A 449 21.89 -7.48 -8.89
N ASP A 450 20.95 -6.53 -8.70
CA ASP A 450 20.82 -5.70 -7.50
C ASP A 450 19.80 -6.29 -6.50
N LEU A 451 19.20 -7.43 -6.86
CA LEU A 451 18.26 -8.16 -6.01
C LEU A 451 18.93 -9.39 -5.42
N SER A 452 18.89 -9.54 -4.10
CA SER A 452 19.34 -10.74 -3.41
C SER A 452 18.22 -11.79 -3.35
N ARG A 453 18.57 -13.05 -3.62
CA ARG A 453 17.64 -14.19 -3.55
C ARG A 453 17.95 -15.05 -2.32
N PRO A 454 16.95 -15.76 -1.78
CA PRO A 454 17.15 -16.64 -0.61
C PRO A 454 18.14 -17.78 -0.86
N ASP A 455 18.35 -18.15 -2.13
CA ASP A 455 19.28 -19.20 -2.59
C ASP A 455 20.68 -18.66 -2.95
N ASP A 456 20.86 -17.33 -2.90
CA ASP A 456 22.17 -16.73 -3.14
C ASP A 456 23.15 -17.15 -2.04
N GLY A 457 24.24 -17.78 -2.42
CA GLY A 457 25.25 -18.31 -1.50
C GLY A 457 24.95 -19.71 -0.94
N PHE A 458 23.84 -20.35 -1.34
CA PHE A 458 23.56 -21.75 -1.00
C PHE A 458 24.27 -22.66 -2.02
N ALA A 459 25.02 -23.64 -1.52
CA ALA A 459 25.61 -24.71 -2.32
C ALA A 459 25.56 -26.02 -1.57
N ASP A 460 25.38 -27.13 -2.30
CA ASP A 460 25.41 -28.45 -1.72
C ASP A 460 26.80 -28.74 -1.16
N PRO A 461 26.93 -29.36 0.03
CA PRO A 461 28.21 -29.80 0.58
C PRO A 461 28.77 -30.92 -0.28
N SER A 462 30.09 -31.09 -0.29
CA SER A 462 30.73 -32.25 -0.93
C SER A 462 30.39 -33.53 -0.13
N ASP A 463 30.28 -34.66 -0.82
CA ASP A 463 29.98 -35.96 -0.20
C ASP A 463 30.76 -36.25 1.08
N PRO A 464 32.10 -36.01 1.16
CA PRO A 464 32.86 -36.22 2.40
C PRO A 464 32.42 -35.30 3.53
N ALA A 465 32.03 -34.04 3.23
CA ALA A 465 31.59 -33.07 4.24
C ALA A 465 30.19 -33.44 4.77
N GLN A 466 29.33 -33.94 3.90
CA GLN A 466 28.00 -34.41 4.29
C GLN A 466 28.06 -35.66 5.16
N VAL A 467 28.83 -36.66 4.74
CA VAL A 467 28.86 -37.96 5.41
C VAL A 467 29.74 -37.98 6.68
N LEU A 468 30.92 -37.32 6.66
CA LEU A 468 31.84 -37.31 7.80
C LEU A 468 31.62 -36.17 8.79
N LEU A 469 31.19 -35.00 8.32
CA LEU A 469 31.05 -33.82 9.17
C LEU A 469 29.59 -33.44 9.45
N GLY A 470 28.62 -34.13 8.85
CA GLY A 470 27.20 -33.87 9.02
C GLY A 470 26.77 -32.47 8.52
N GLN A 471 27.51 -31.89 7.58
CA GLN A 471 27.18 -30.59 7.03
C GLN A 471 26.04 -30.72 6.00
N PHE A 472 24.95 -29.96 6.19
CA PHE A 472 23.80 -29.99 5.30
C PHE A 472 23.90 -28.95 4.17
N ASN A 473 24.74 -27.93 4.31
CA ASN A 473 24.95 -26.88 3.30
C ASN A 473 26.36 -26.31 3.38
N ARG A 474 26.83 -25.76 2.27
CA ARG A 474 28.06 -24.99 2.18
C ARG A 474 27.65 -23.57 1.81
N ILE A 475 27.84 -22.62 2.72
CA ILE A 475 27.58 -21.21 2.46
C ILE A 475 28.83 -20.63 1.77
N TYR A 476 28.69 -20.18 0.53
CA TYR A 476 29.68 -19.34 -0.11
C TYR A 476 29.31 -17.88 0.18
N GLY A 477 30.21 -17.17 0.82
CA GLY A 477 30.10 -15.73 0.93
C GLY A 477 30.13 -15.12 -0.47
N VAL A 478 29.14 -14.29 -0.82
CA VAL A 478 29.22 -13.43 -1.99
C VAL A 478 30.38 -12.46 -1.72
N GLY A 479 31.43 -12.55 -2.51
CA GLY A 479 32.63 -11.72 -2.36
C GLY A 479 32.33 -10.25 -2.64
N GLY A 480 31.83 -9.55 -1.63
CA GLY A 480 31.87 -8.08 -1.53
C GLY A 480 33.23 -7.72 -0.91
N GLY A 481 34.12 -7.19 -1.74
CA GLY A 481 35.47 -6.72 -1.51
C GLY A 481 36.01 -6.65 -0.10
N GLY A 482 37.06 -7.45 0.19
CA GLY A 482 38.11 -7.09 1.14
C GLY A 482 38.03 -7.63 2.55
N GLY A 483 37.50 -8.83 2.77
CA GLY A 483 37.58 -9.54 4.06
C GLY A 483 38.59 -10.69 4.03
N SER A 484 39.34 -10.86 5.13
CA SER A 484 40.33 -11.91 5.36
C SER A 484 39.71 -13.32 5.25
N PRO A 485 40.41 -14.34 4.68
CA PRO A 485 39.83 -15.65 4.37
C PRO A 485 39.49 -16.55 5.57
N ASP A 486 39.61 -16.06 6.79
CA ASP A 486 39.50 -16.89 8.03
C ASP A 486 38.28 -16.59 8.93
N GLN A 487 37.32 -15.77 8.50
CA GLN A 487 36.06 -15.63 9.24
C GLN A 487 34.90 -16.15 8.39
N PRO A 488 34.10 -17.12 8.89
CA PRO A 488 32.85 -17.46 8.25
C PRO A 488 31.91 -16.26 8.44
N ASP A 489 31.82 -15.43 7.40
CA ASP A 489 30.85 -14.36 7.35
C ASP A 489 29.46 -14.98 7.43
N SER A 490 28.84 -14.85 8.58
CA SER A 490 27.42 -15.17 8.75
C SER A 490 26.66 -14.24 7.81
N TYR A 491 25.91 -14.82 6.89
CA TYR A 491 25.04 -14.11 5.97
C TYR A 491 24.00 -13.29 6.76
N HIS A 492 24.20 -11.99 6.80
CA HIS A 492 23.25 -11.03 7.38
C HIS A 492 22.49 -10.27 6.27
N GLY A 493 22.25 -10.92 5.14
CA GLY A 493 21.44 -10.36 4.07
C GLY A 493 20.00 -10.16 4.52
N ARG A 494 19.48 -8.96 4.39
CA ARG A 494 18.03 -8.72 4.47
C ARG A 494 17.40 -9.34 3.24
N TYR A 495 16.60 -10.39 3.43
CA TYR A 495 15.77 -10.94 2.37
C TYR A 495 14.66 -9.94 2.08
N GLY A 496 14.51 -9.53 0.83
CA GLY A 496 13.44 -8.65 0.40
C GLY A 496 13.87 -7.51 -0.50
N PHE A 497 12.91 -6.69 -0.84
CA PHE A 497 13.08 -5.55 -1.74
C PHE A 497 13.98 -4.48 -1.10
N ILE A 498 14.84 -3.86 -1.93
CA ILE A 498 15.60 -2.68 -1.54
C ILE A 498 14.59 -1.52 -1.42
N LEU A 499 14.47 -0.98 -0.23
CA LEU A 499 13.66 0.20 0.07
C LEU A 499 14.63 1.38 0.06
N ASP A 500 14.43 2.35 -0.85
CA ASP A 500 15.11 3.64 -0.86
C ASP A 500 14.46 4.60 0.17
#